data_6dc546c86bc95496cfbe4a6f36b0c861
#
_entry.id   6dc546c86bc95496cfbe4a6f36b0c861
#
_cell.length_a   1.000
_cell.length_b   1.000
_cell.length_c   1.000
_cell.angle_alpha   90.00
_cell.angle_beta   90.00
_cell.angle_gamma   90.00
#
_symmetry.space_group_name_H-M   'P 1'
#
loop_
_entity.id
_entity.type
_entity.pdbx_description
1 polymer ?
#
loop_
_entity_poly.entity_id
_entity_poly.type
_entity_poly.pdbx_seq_one_letter_code
_entity_poly.pdbx_strand_id
1 'polypeptide(L)'
;MFKKILLNLLFPKKCYGCSASDTWLCSKCLESLQEYQGEIPRAMNNRCDLIIAGQYQDPVLNKLIIDFKFGGNQELSKPLSKVIIKELDKKITINSLTGNNWGELIIIPVPLHIKRKKWRGFNQSELLAKELSNYYNWPISLK
;
A
#
# COMPACT_ATOMS: atom_id res chain seq x y z
N MET A 1 -22.42 15.76 -5.46
CA MET A 1 -21.27 16.67 -5.22
C MET A 1 -21.34 17.29 -3.82
N PHE A 2 -22.44 17.89 -3.38
CA PHE A 2 -22.65 18.51 -2.06
C PHE A 2 -22.38 17.59 -0.84
N LYS A 3 -22.79 16.32 -0.88
CA LYS A 3 -22.60 15.35 0.22
C LYS A 3 -21.13 15.10 0.56
N LYS A 4 -20.25 15.12 -0.44
CA LYS A 4 -18.81 14.92 -0.26
C LYS A 4 -18.11 16.15 0.35
N ILE A 5 -18.59 17.35 0.01
CA ILE A 5 -18.09 18.61 0.55
C ILE A 5 -18.48 18.74 2.02
N LEU A 6 -19.74 18.45 2.35
CA LEU A 6 -20.24 18.47 3.73
C LEU A 6 -19.55 17.45 4.63
N LEU A 7 -19.29 16.22 4.13
CA LEU A 7 -18.55 15.20 4.86
C LEU A 7 -17.08 15.59 5.09
N ASN A 8 -16.44 16.21 4.11
CA ASN A 8 -15.06 16.71 4.28
C ASN A 8 -14.97 17.91 5.25
N LEU A 9 -16.04 18.70 5.36
CA LEU A 9 -16.10 19.80 6.34
C LEU A 9 -16.28 19.29 7.77
N LEU A 10 -17.08 18.25 7.96
CA LEU A 10 -17.35 17.67 9.28
C LEU A 10 -16.26 16.68 9.72
N PHE A 11 -15.63 15.98 8.78
CA PHE A 11 -14.58 14.99 9.02
C PHE A 11 -13.41 15.23 8.06
N PRO A 12 -12.61 16.29 8.27
CA PRO A 12 -11.49 16.60 7.39
C PRO A 12 -10.44 15.51 7.46
N LYS A 13 -9.90 15.16 6.28
CA LYS A 13 -8.75 14.25 6.21
C LYS A 13 -7.57 14.91 6.90
N LYS A 14 -6.92 14.15 7.77
CA LYS A 14 -5.69 14.58 8.47
C LYS A 14 -4.59 13.56 8.28
N CYS A 15 -3.39 14.04 8.05
CA CYS A 15 -2.21 13.20 7.92
C CYS A 15 -1.97 12.43 9.24
N TYR A 16 -1.80 11.11 9.14
CA TYR A 16 -1.56 10.24 10.30
C TYR A 16 -0.25 10.54 11.03
N GLY A 17 0.73 11.17 10.35
CA GLY A 17 2.00 11.55 10.96
C GLY A 17 2.00 12.95 11.58
N CYS A 18 1.62 13.98 10.83
CA CYS A 18 1.75 15.39 11.25
C CYS A 18 0.43 16.16 11.34
N SER A 19 -0.71 15.51 11.15
CA SER A 19 -2.05 16.11 11.17
C SER A 19 -2.30 17.20 10.10
N ALA A 20 -1.46 17.31 9.08
CA ALA A 20 -1.70 18.21 7.94
C ALA A 20 -3.06 17.91 7.29
N SER A 21 -3.77 18.96 6.87
CA SER A 21 -5.11 18.85 6.29
C SER A 21 -5.10 18.21 4.90
N ASP A 22 -6.27 17.73 4.47
CA ASP A 22 -6.58 17.26 3.11
C ASP A 22 -5.81 16.03 2.60
N THR A 23 -5.09 15.35 3.47
CA THR A 23 -4.36 14.14 3.13
C THR A 23 -4.36 13.13 4.28
N TRP A 24 -4.32 11.83 3.97
CA TRP A 24 -4.12 10.77 4.95
C TRP A 24 -2.64 10.53 5.27
N LEU A 25 -1.75 10.83 4.30
CA LEU A 25 -0.29 10.76 4.46
C LEU A 25 0.34 11.78 3.50
N CYS A 26 0.98 12.81 4.04
CA CYS A 26 1.67 13.81 3.24
C CYS A 26 3.03 13.29 2.77
N SER A 27 3.64 13.94 1.76
CA SER A 27 4.94 13.53 1.20
C SER A 27 6.04 13.51 2.25
N LYS A 28 6.11 14.50 3.13
CA LYS A 28 7.11 14.56 4.22
C LYS A 28 6.99 13.34 5.16
N CYS A 29 5.77 12.99 5.57
CA CYS A 29 5.56 11.84 6.43
C CYS A 29 5.77 10.51 5.69
N LEU A 30 5.48 10.44 4.39
CA LEU A 30 5.79 9.28 3.55
C LEU A 30 7.31 9.05 3.47
N GLU A 31 8.08 10.10 3.28
CA GLU A 31 9.54 10.04 3.20
C GLU A 31 10.18 9.68 4.55
N SER A 32 9.57 10.13 5.66
CA SER A 32 10.07 9.86 7.01
C SER A 32 9.69 8.48 7.55
N LEU A 33 8.87 7.69 6.84
CA LEU A 33 8.55 6.32 7.27
C LEU A 33 9.83 5.47 7.35
N GLN A 34 9.92 4.70 8.42
CA GLN A 34 11.06 3.81 8.64
C GLN A 34 11.08 2.69 7.60
N GLU A 35 12.21 2.57 6.92
CA GLU A 35 12.48 1.45 6.04
C GLU A 35 12.70 0.17 6.87
N TYR A 36 12.37 -0.97 6.28
CA TYR A 36 12.61 -2.25 6.93
C TYR A 36 14.12 -2.49 7.11
N GLN A 37 14.54 -2.65 8.37
CA GLN A 37 15.95 -2.83 8.76
C GLN A 37 16.31 -4.30 9.06
N GLY A 38 15.32 -5.22 9.01
CA GLY A 38 15.55 -6.62 9.33
C GLY A 38 16.11 -7.44 8.17
N GLU A 39 16.56 -8.65 8.47
CA GLU A 39 16.87 -9.64 7.43
C GLU A 39 15.59 -10.02 6.68
N ILE A 40 15.67 -10.01 5.35
CA ILE A 40 14.57 -10.49 4.52
C ILE A 40 14.57 -12.02 4.60
N PRO A 41 13.51 -12.65 5.16
CA PRO A 41 13.45 -14.09 5.20
C PRO A 41 13.59 -14.68 3.80
N ARG A 42 14.42 -15.69 3.63
CA ARG A 42 14.53 -16.42 2.36
C ARG A 42 13.20 -17.14 2.12
N ALA A 43 12.33 -16.49 1.38
CA ALA A 43 11.03 -17.06 1.07
C ALA A 43 11.19 -18.22 0.08
N MET A 44 10.61 -19.36 0.40
CA MET A 44 10.40 -20.47 -0.52
C MET A 44 11.65 -20.95 -1.27
N ASN A 45 12.76 -21.20 -0.56
CA ASN A 45 13.98 -21.76 -1.14
C ASN A 45 14.54 -20.98 -2.36
N ASN A 46 14.61 -19.66 -2.27
CA ASN A 46 15.08 -18.75 -3.32
C ASN A 46 14.22 -18.74 -4.61
N ARG A 47 12.97 -19.20 -4.55
CA ARG A 47 12.06 -19.20 -5.71
C ARG A 47 11.25 -17.89 -5.85
N CYS A 48 11.27 -17.04 -4.83
CA CYS A 48 10.50 -15.79 -4.82
C CYS A 48 11.33 -14.67 -4.22
N ASP A 49 11.31 -13.52 -4.86
CA ASP A 49 11.80 -12.28 -4.26
C ASP A 49 10.76 -11.71 -3.33
N LEU A 50 11.17 -11.35 -2.12
CA LEU A 50 10.32 -10.70 -1.13
C LEU A 50 10.69 -9.22 -1.04
N ILE A 51 9.71 -8.34 -1.19
CA ILE A 51 9.83 -6.90 -1.01
C ILE A 51 9.02 -6.51 0.22
N ILE A 52 9.66 -5.90 1.20
CA ILE A 52 9.02 -5.39 2.41
C ILE A 52 8.94 -3.88 2.30
N ALA A 53 7.73 -3.34 2.23
CA ALA A 53 7.49 -1.94 1.93
C ALA A 53 7.72 -0.98 3.11
N GLY A 54 7.96 -1.47 4.32
CA GLY A 54 8.23 -0.62 5.47
C GLY A 54 8.24 -1.36 6.79
N GLN A 55 8.68 -0.68 7.83
CA GLN A 55 8.76 -1.21 9.19
C GLN A 55 7.39 -1.19 9.86
N TYR A 56 6.85 -2.37 10.24
CA TYR A 56 5.53 -2.45 10.86
C TYR A 56 5.47 -1.74 12.23
N GLN A 57 6.60 -1.62 12.93
CA GLN A 57 6.73 -0.90 14.19
C GLN A 57 6.69 0.63 14.04
N ASP A 58 6.84 1.16 12.81
CA ASP A 58 6.63 2.59 12.58
C ASP A 58 5.20 2.98 12.99
N PRO A 59 5.03 3.94 13.92
CA PRO A 59 3.72 4.25 14.49
C PRO A 59 2.73 4.81 13.46
N VAL A 60 3.21 5.51 12.45
CA VAL A 60 2.37 6.08 11.39
C VAL A 60 1.90 4.99 10.45
N LEU A 61 2.82 4.13 9.98
CA LEU A 61 2.51 3.02 9.10
C LEU A 61 1.60 1.99 9.78
N ASN A 62 1.89 1.65 11.04
CA ASN A 62 1.08 0.74 11.83
C ASN A 62 -0.37 1.21 11.93
N LYS A 63 -0.58 2.48 12.29
CA LYS A 63 -1.90 3.08 12.42
C LYS A 63 -2.66 3.09 11.08
N LEU A 64 -2.00 3.45 9.99
CA LEU A 64 -2.57 3.39 8.64
C LEU A 64 -3.03 1.97 8.28
N ILE A 65 -2.21 0.96 8.56
CA ILE A 65 -2.52 -0.45 8.28
C ILE A 65 -3.70 -0.94 9.13
N ILE A 66 -3.73 -0.58 10.42
CA ILE A 66 -4.82 -0.96 11.33
C ILE A 66 -6.13 -0.37 10.86
N ASP A 67 -6.18 0.93 10.58
CA ASP A 67 -7.40 1.61 10.14
C ASP A 67 -7.85 1.14 8.75
N PHE A 68 -6.92 0.81 7.86
CA PHE A 68 -7.24 0.19 6.57
C PHE A 68 -7.84 -1.20 6.72
N LYS A 69 -7.37 -1.99 7.70
CA LYS A 69 -7.87 -3.35 7.93
C LYS A 69 -9.19 -3.40 8.71
N PHE A 70 -9.39 -2.48 9.65
CA PHE A 70 -10.43 -2.57 10.66
C PHE A 70 -11.32 -1.34 10.76
N GLY A 71 -10.83 -0.16 10.35
CA GLY A 71 -11.59 1.09 10.34
C GLY A 71 -12.50 1.29 9.12
N GLY A 72 -12.50 0.36 8.16
CA GLY A 72 -13.36 0.43 6.98
C GLY A 72 -13.00 1.53 5.97
N ASN A 73 -11.91 2.28 6.19
CA ASN A 73 -11.51 3.38 5.33
C ASN A 73 -10.74 2.88 4.10
N GLN A 74 -11.48 2.65 3.01
CA GLN A 74 -10.91 2.18 1.73
C GLN A 74 -9.97 3.22 1.08
N GLU A 75 -10.13 4.52 1.36
CA GLU A 75 -9.28 5.57 0.79
C GLU A 75 -7.81 5.46 1.22
N LEU A 76 -7.54 4.71 2.30
CA LEU A 76 -6.18 4.43 2.77
C LEU A 76 -5.39 3.52 1.82
N SER A 77 -6.04 2.88 0.83
CA SER A 77 -5.34 2.18 -0.25
C SER A 77 -4.35 3.09 -0.97
N LYS A 78 -4.71 4.35 -1.21
CA LYS A 78 -3.87 5.32 -1.92
C LYS A 78 -2.57 5.67 -1.18
N PRO A 79 -2.58 6.09 0.09
CA PRO A 79 -1.32 6.34 0.80
C PRO A 79 -0.51 5.06 1.02
N LEU A 80 -1.16 3.91 1.29
CA LEU A 80 -0.46 2.65 1.48
C LEU A 80 0.18 2.13 0.18
N SER A 81 -0.48 2.31 -0.97
CA SER A 81 0.14 1.97 -2.25
C SER A 81 1.36 2.83 -2.56
N LYS A 82 1.39 4.11 -2.16
CA LYS A 82 2.59 4.97 -2.30
C LYS A 82 3.77 4.43 -1.48
N VAL A 83 3.53 3.86 -0.31
CA VAL A 83 4.58 3.20 0.49
C VAL A 83 5.15 2.01 -0.27
N ILE A 84 4.28 1.19 -0.89
CA ILE A 84 4.70 0.04 -1.70
C ILE A 84 5.46 0.50 -2.95
N ILE A 85 4.95 1.51 -3.66
CA ILE A 85 5.55 2.06 -4.87
C ILE A 85 6.97 2.56 -4.58
N LYS A 86 7.17 3.30 -3.48
CA LYS A 86 8.49 3.80 -3.07
C LYS A 86 9.55 2.68 -3.03
N GLU A 87 9.20 1.51 -2.50
CA GLU A 87 10.14 0.38 -2.41
C GLU A 87 10.25 -0.42 -3.73
N LEU A 88 9.14 -0.55 -4.46
CA LEU A 88 9.16 -1.18 -5.77
C LEU A 88 10.02 -0.39 -6.76
N ASP A 89 9.90 0.93 -6.81
CA ASP A 89 10.68 1.79 -7.70
C ASP A 89 12.19 1.63 -7.45
N LYS A 90 12.62 1.54 -6.19
CA LYS A 90 14.03 1.25 -5.85
C LYS A 90 14.47 -0.10 -6.45
N LYS A 91 13.66 -1.15 -6.30
CA LYS A 91 13.96 -2.48 -6.82
C LYS A 91 13.97 -2.53 -8.35
N ILE A 92 13.00 -1.90 -8.99
CA ILE A 92 12.89 -1.82 -10.45
C ILE A 92 14.13 -1.12 -11.01
N THR A 93 14.55 0.00 -10.41
CA THR A 93 15.75 0.74 -10.81
C THR A 93 17.00 -0.12 -10.69
N ILE A 94 17.20 -0.81 -9.57
CA ILE A 94 18.34 -1.70 -9.34
C ILE A 94 18.36 -2.82 -10.39
N ASN A 95 17.23 -3.47 -10.63
CA ASN A 95 17.14 -4.57 -11.59
C ASN A 95 17.39 -4.11 -13.03
N SER A 96 16.92 -2.93 -13.40
CA SER A 96 17.21 -2.34 -14.71
C SER A 96 18.71 -2.09 -14.91
N LEU A 97 19.40 -1.62 -13.87
CA LEU A 97 20.85 -1.38 -13.90
C LEU A 97 21.66 -2.68 -13.95
N THR A 98 21.14 -3.78 -13.39
CA THR A 98 21.79 -5.10 -13.37
C THR A 98 21.43 -5.98 -14.58
N GLY A 99 20.65 -5.45 -15.54
CA GLY A 99 20.23 -6.17 -16.74
C GLY A 99 19.08 -7.16 -16.51
N ASN A 100 18.52 -7.21 -15.31
CA ASN A 100 17.31 -7.99 -15.02
C ASN A 100 16.08 -7.22 -15.49
N ASN A 101 15.50 -7.62 -16.60
CA ASN A 101 14.27 -7.03 -17.09
C ASN A 101 13.07 -7.65 -16.39
N TRP A 102 12.28 -6.84 -15.69
CA TRP A 102 11.02 -7.26 -15.06
C TRP A 102 9.88 -7.35 -16.07
N GLY A 103 10.16 -7.69 -17.31
CA GLY A 103 9.27 -8.05 -18.39
C GLY A 103 7.78 -7.71 -18.20
N GLU A 104 6.93 -8.58 -18.66
CA GLU A 104 5.47 -8.48 -18.46
C GLU A 104 5.09 -9.00 -17.07
N LEU A 105 4.88 -8.07 -16.12
CA LEU A 105 4.41 -8.41 -14.79
C LEU A 105 2.89 -8.44 -14.73
N ILE A 106 2.34 -9.37 -13.97
CA ILE A 106 0.92 -9.43 -13.64
C ILE A 106 0.75 -9.34 -12.12
N ILE A 107 -0.18 -8.51 -11.66
CA ILE A 107 -0.48 -8.35 -10.24
C ILE A 107 -1.55 -9.36 -9.84
N ILE A 108 -1.26 -10.17 -8.83
CA ILE A 108 -2.20 -11.14 -8.27
C ILE A 108 -2.41 -10.82 -6.79
N PRO A 109 -3.54 -10.20 -6.41
CA PRO A 109 -3.83 -9.92 -5.02
C PRO A 109 -4.12 -11.20 -4.25
N VAL A 110 -3.60 -11.29 -3.03
CA VAL A 110 -3.92 -12.42 -2.14
C VAL A 110 -5.43 -12.41 -1.84
N PRO A 111 -6.15 -13.51 -2.12
CA PRO A 111 -7.58 -13.58 -1.85
C PRO A 111 -7.89 -13.52 -0.36
N LEU A 112 -8.96 -12.82 -0.01
CA LEU A 112 -9.44 -12.75 1.35
C LEU A 112 -10.53 -13.79 1.58
N HIS A 113 -10.44 -14.56 2.67
CA HIS A 113 -11.46 -15.52 3.05
C HIS A 113 -12.84 -14.84 3.17
N ILE A 114 -13.90 -15.49 2.70
CA ILE A 114 -15.27 -14.95 2.61
C ILE A 114 -15.77 -14.34 3.92
N LYS A 115 -15.53 -14.99 5.07
CA LYS A 115 -15.93 -14.47 6.39
C LYS A 115 -15.25 -13.13 6.70
N ARG A 116 -13.95 -13.01 6.38
CA ARG A 116 -13.20 -11.76 6.57
C ARG A 116 -13.65 -10.67 5.61
N LYS A 117 -13.96 -11.03 4.34
CA LYS A 117 -14.48 -10.08 3.34
C LYS A 117 -15.85 -9.53 3.77
N LYS A 118 -16.75 -10.38 4.29
CA LYS A 118 -18.05 -9.94 4.83
C LYS A 118 -17.88 -8.99 6.03
N TRP A 119 -16.94 -9.28 6.92
CA TRP A 119 -16.70 -8.45 8.10
C TRP A 119 -16.02 -7.12 7.77
N ARG A 120 -15.02 -7.12 6.86
CA ARG A 120 -14.26 -5.92 6.47
C ARG A 120 -14.95 -5.09 5.40
N GLY A 121 -15.89 -5.67 4.67
CA GLY A 121 -16.59 -5.04 3.54
C GLY A 121 -15.79 -5.03 2.23
N PHE A 122 -14.47 -5.28 2.25
CA PHE A 122 -13.61 -5.27 1.07
C PHE A 122 -12.35 -6.13 1.25
N ASN A 123 -11.69 -6.44 0.12
CA ASN A 123 -10.38 -7.08 0.12
C ASN A 123 -9.27 -6.02 0.02
N GLN A 124 -8.47 -5.89 1.06
CA GLN A 124 -7.37 -4.92 1.16
C GLN A 124 -6.34 -5.13 0.05
N SER A 125 -5.93 -6.38 -0.20
CA SER A 125 -4.95 -6.71 -1.24
C SER A 125 -5.44 -6.32 -2.63
N GLU A 126 -6.75 -6.49 -2.89
CA GLU A 126 -7.37 -6.10 -4.15
C GLU A 126 -7.35 -4.59 -4.38
N LEU A 127 -7.62 -3.80 -3.33
CA LEU A 127 -7.55 -2.34 -3.44
C LEU A 127 -6.13 -1.85 -3.69
N LEU A 128 -5.14 -2.41 -2.97
CA LEU A 128 -3.73 -2.09 -3.20
C LEU A 128 -3.28 -2.51 -4.60
N ALA A 129 -3.66 -3.70 -5.04
CA ALA A 129 -3.36 -4.19 -6.38
C ALA A 129 -3.93 -3.28 -7.49
N LYS A 130 -5.14 -2.75 -7.32
CA LYS A 130 -5.73 -1.78 -8.25
C LYS A 130 -4.95 -0.47 -8.31
N GLU A 131 -4.51 0.06 -7.17
CA GLU A 131 -3.69 1.27 -7.14
C GLU A 131 -2.33 1.06 -7.82
N LEU A 132 -1.68 -0.10 -7.59
CA LEU A 132 -0.42 -0.46 -8.24
C LEU A 132 -0.60 -0.69 -9.76
N SER A 133 -1.66 -1.38 -10.16
CA SER A 133 -2.01 -1.59 -11.56
C SER A 133 -2.20 -0.25 -12.28
N ASN A 134 -2.91 0.69 -11.67
CA ASN A 134 -3.11 2.03 -12.24
C ASN A 134 -1.80 2.84 -12.35
N TYR A 135 -0.87 2.67 -11.40
CA TYR A 135 0.39 3.42 -11.39
C TYR A 135 1.39 2.88 -12.43
N TYR A 136 1.56 1.55 -12.48
CA TYR A 136 2.54 0.91 -13.36
C TYR A 136 1.97 0.47 -14.71
N ASN A 137 0.66 0.59 -14.90
CA ASN A 137 -0.06 0.03 -16.05
C ASN A 137 0.13 -1.49 -16.21
N TRP A 138 0.29 -2.20 -15.10
CA TRP A 138 0.42 -3.66 -15.09
C TRP A 138 -0.94 -4.33 -15.03
N PRO A 139 -1.16 -5.43 -15.75
CA PRO A 139 -2.40 -6.20 -15.70
C PRO A 139 -2.62 -6.78 -14.30
N ILE A 140 -3.89 -6.89 -13.90
CA ILE A 140 -4.30 -7.48 -12.63
C ILE A 140 -5.17 -8.74 -12.89
N SER A 141 -4.90 -9.82 -12.16
CA SER A 141 -5.73 -11.02 -12.17
C SER A 141 -6.53 -11.09 -10.85
N LEU A 142 -7.86 -11.05 -10.96
CA LEU A 142 -8.83 -11.11 -9.87
C LEU A 142 -9.58 -12.45 -9.91
N LYS A 143 -8.90 -13.57 -9.75
CA LYS A 143 -9.56 -14.89 -9.66
C LYS A 143 -9.94 -15.24 -8.24
#